data_e682fadd4163236b786d196a536c933b
#
_entry.id   e682fadd4163236b786d196a536c933b
#
_cell.length_a   1.000
_cell.length_b   1.000
_cell.length_c   1.000
_cell.angle_alpha   90.00
_cell.angle_beta   90.00
_cell.angle_gamma   90.00
#
_symmetry.space_group_name_H-M   'P 1'
#
loop_
_entity.id
_entity.type
_entity.pdbx_description
1 polymer ?
#
loop_
_entity_poly.entity_id
_entity_poly.type
_entity_poly.pdbx_seq_one_letter_code
_entity_poly.pdbx_strand_id
1 'polypeptide(L)'
;MMRHFYCENGFLQEEVVGTRNYNMQQSYQFKERVGLYEEFTEDIRSVLFTGIRKGVFTTAKFDSKEGELTLAWVLESDDDVLNWLRPHPKEFNITYNRGHIYEPDFVVETEQIIYLVEVKGEDKLNDPDVIAKKKRGIQYCEAASRWGKANGYKEWRYLFIPSKQVLPNSSFMQLAHCFQEL
;
A
#
# COMPACT_ATOMS: atom_id res chain seq x y z
N MET A 1 -11.39 5.81 10.12
CA MET A 1 -12.03 4.58 9.61
C MET A 1 -11.71 4.53 8.13
N MET A 2 -10.90 3.58 7.70
CA MET A 2 -10.54 3.42 6.28
C MET A 2 -11.66 2.63 5.59
N ARG A 3 -12.14 3.10 4.44
CA ARG A 3 -13.14 2.41 3.64
C ARG A 3 -12.49 1.82 2.41
N HIS A 4 -12.81 0.59 2.13
CA HIS A 4 -12.31 -0.15 0.98
C HIS A 4 -13.36 -0.17 -0.12
N PHE A 5 -12.95 0.17 -1.34
CA PHE A 5 -13.80 0.13 -2.52
C PHE A 5 -13.27 -0.96 -3.46
N TYR A 6 -14.13 -1.86 -3.87
CA TYR A 6 -13.80 -2.86 -4.86
C TYR A 6 -14.86 -2.90 -5.97
N CYS A 7 -14.44 -3.32 -7.14
CA CYS A 7 -15.34 -3.42 -8.28
C CYS A 7 -15.57 -4.89 -8.60
N GLU A 8 -16.77 -5.36 -8.34
CA GLU A 8 -17.22 -6.70 -8.71
C GLU A 8 -18.29 -6.60 -9.79
N ASN A 9 -18.12 -7.33 -10.89
CA ASN A 9 -19.06 -7.34 -12.03
C ASN A 9 -19.39 -5.94 -12.59
N GLY A 10 -18.43 -5.00 -12.54
CA GLY A 10 -18.63 -3.63 -13.03
C GLY A 10 -19.34 -2.68 -12.04
N PHE A 11 -19.71 -3.15 -10.86
CA PHE A 11 -20.27 -2.34 -9.80
C PHE A 11 -19.23 -2.02 -8.73
N LEU A 12 -19.17 -0.76 -8.31
CA LEU A 12 -18.38 -0.35 -7.18
C LEU A 12 -19.08 -0.81 -5.90
N GLN A 13 -18.38 -1.63 -5.11
CA GLN A 13 -18.83 -2.03 -3.79
C GLN A 13 -17.95 -1.37 -2.74
N GLU A 14 -18.52 -1.03 -1.61
CA GLU A 14 -17.84 -0.45 -0.45
C GLU A 14 -17.72 -1.51 0.65
N GLU A 15 -16.51 -1.76 1.13
CA GLU A 15 -16.27 -2.51 2.34
C GLU A 15 -15.64 -1.60 3.39
N VAL A 16 -16.20 -1.56 4.58
CA VAL A 16 -15.63 -0.83 5.70
C VAL A 16 -14.49 -1.65 6.28
N VAL A 17 -13.26 -1.27 5.92
CA VAL A 17 -12.06 -1.86 6.50
C VAL A 17 -11.82 -1.17 7.84
N GLY A 18 -12.05 -1.88 8.91
CA GLY A 18 -11.63 -1.42 10.21
C GLY A 18 -12.74 -1.16 11.18
N THR A 19 -12.65 -1.89 12.11
CA THR A 19 -12.85 -1.98 13.55
C THR A 19 -12.68 -3.44 13.99
N ARG A 20 -12.19 -4.30 13.11
CA ARG A 20 -11.73 -5.60 13.60
C ARG A 20 -10.48 -5.33 14.42
N ASN A 21 -10.51 -5.70 15.69
CA ASN A 21 -9.31 -5.86 16.50
C ASN A 21 -8.50 -7.00 15.87
N TYR A 22 -7.76 -6.71 14.81
CA TYR A 22 -6.83 -7.66 14.26
C TYR A 22 -5.74 -7.87 15.29
N ASN A 23 -5.79 -8.99 15.96
CA ASN A 23 -4.66 -9.44 16.75
C ASN A 23 -3.60 -9.95 15.75
N MET A 24 -2.87 -9.00 15.19
CA MET A 24 -1.85 -9.20 14.16
C MET A 24 -0.81 -10.25 14.54
N GLN A 25 -0.57 -10.42 15.85
CA GLN A 25 0.39 -11.39 16.35
C GLN A 25 -0.01 -12.85 16.08
N GLN A 26 -1.28 -13.11 15.84
CA GLN A 26 -1.78 -14.46 15.56
C GLN A 26 -1.73 -14.84 14.08
N SER A 27 -1.64 -13.89 13.16
CA SER A 27 -1.71 -14.14 11.71
C SER A 27 -0.35 -14.22 11.03
N TYR A 28 0.73 -13.77 11.68
CA TYR A 28 2.07 -13.81 11.08
C TYR A 28 2.96 -14.88 11.72
N GLN A 29 3.50 -15.75 10.87
CA GLN A 29 4.69 -16.52 11.25
C GLN A 29 5.91 -15.63 11.02
N PHE A 30 6.76 -15.49 12.01
CA PHE A 30 8.02 -14.76 11.95
C PHE A 30 9.09 -15.44 12.78
N LYS A 31 10.36 -15.21 12.44
CA LYS A 31 11.52 -15.71 13.17
C LYS A 31 12.15 -14.65 14.06
N GLU A 32 12.03 -13.41 13.66
CA GLU A 32 12.60 -12.25 14.36
C GLU A 32 11.55 -11.14 14.50
N ARG A 33 11.63 -10.40 15.61
CA ARG A 33 10.75 -9.24 15.87
C ARG A 33 11.63 -8.07 16.30
N VAL A 34 11.55 -6.96 15.53
CA VAL A 34 12.38 -5.76 15.74
C VAL A 34 11.56 -4.49 15.65
N GLY A 35 12.10 -3.37 16.10
CA GLY A 35 11.56 -2.04 15.81
C GLY A 35 11.72 -1.68 14.33
N LEU A 36 10.87 -0.80 13.81
CA LEU A 36 10.85 -0.42 12.38
C LEU A 36 12.20 0.11 11.88
N TYR A 37 12.99 0.73 12.75
CA TYR A 37 14.28 1.33 12.42
C TYR A 37 15.48 0.56 12.97
N GLU A 38 15.24 -0.61 13.58
CA GLU A 38 16.30 -1.46 14.15
C GLU A 38 16.90 -2.38 13.08
N GLU A 39 18.13 -2.80 13.31
CA GLU A 39 18.76 -3.80 12.47
C GLU A 39 18.15 -5.18 12.76
N PHE A 40 18.19 -6.04 11.77
CA PHE A 40 17.69 -7.41 11.84
C PHE A 40 18.68 -8.36 11.14
N THR A 41 18.64 -9.63 11.51
CA THR A 41 19.58 -10.67 11.04
C THR A 41 18.93 -11.72 10.15
N GLU A 42 17.63 -11.94 10.30
CA GLU A 42 16.89 -12.91 9.52
C GLU A 42 16.53 -12.36 8.10
N ASP A 43 16.10 -13.23 7.21
CA ASP A 43 15.49 -12.81 5.94
C ASP A 43 14.30 -11.89 6.22
N ILE A 44 14.25 -10.75 5.53
CA ILE A 44 13.25 -9.71 5.77
C ILE A 44 11.81 -10.24 5.78
N ARG A 45 11.50 -11.25 4.95
CA ARG A 45 10.19 -11.89 4.90
C ARG A 45 9.85 -12.68 6.15
N SER A 46 10.86 -12.97 6.97
CA SER A 46 10.72 -13.66 8.26
C SER A 46 10.72 -12.70 9.45
N VAL A 47 10.82 -11.39 9.22
CA VAL A 47 10.87 -10.35 10.26
C VAL A 47 9.51 -9.70 10.44
N LEU A 48 9.08 -9.56 11.69
CA LEU A 48 7.94 -8.75 12.09
C LEU A 48 8.42 -7.41 12.62
N PHE A 49 8.12 -6.35 11.90
CA PHE A 49 8.46 -4.98 12.29
C PHE A 49 7.39 -4.39 13.19
N THR A 50 7.81 -3.64 14.22
CA THR A 50 6.98 -3.06 15.27
C THR A 50 7.28 -1.57 15.44
N GLY A 51 6.50 -0.87 16.27
CA GLY A 51 6.72 0.55 16.53
C GLY A 51 6.20 1.48 15.43
N ILE A 52 5.33 0.99 14.58
CA ILE A 52 4.64 1.76 13.54
C ILE A 52 3.62 2.68 14.22
N ARG A 53 3.66 3.98 13.92
CA ARG A 53 2.81 5.01 14.53
C ARG A 53 1.72 5.54 13.61
N LYS A 54 2.05 5.77 12.32
CA LYS A 54 1.10 6.24 11.30
C LYS A 54 0.42 5.10 10.56
N GLY A 55 0.85 3.86 10.77
CA GLY A 55 0.21 2.69 10.19
C GLY A 55 -1.15 2.41 10.82
N VAL A 56 -2.11 1.95 10.02
CA VAL A 56 -3.38 1.39 10.51
C VAL A 56 -3.14 0.23 11.47
N PHE A 57 -2.07 -0.51 11.23
CA PHE A 57 -1.56 -1.55 12.13
C PHE A 57 -0.24 -1.12 12.76
N THR A 58 -0.02 -1.50 14.01
CA THR A 58 1.22 -1.20 14.75
C THR A 58 2.39 -2.11 14.40
N THR A 59 2.14 -3.12 13.56
CA THR A 59 3.14 -4.09 13.08
C THR A 59 2.94 -4.37 11.60
N ALA A 60 4.03 -4.68 10.90
CA ALA A 60 3.99 -5.08 9.49
C ALA A 60 5.10 -6.07 9.14
N LYS A 61 4.95 -6.75 8.01
CA LYS A 61 5.99 -7.52 7.32
C LYS A 61 6.24 -6.92 5.96
N PHE A 62 7.47 -7.04 5.46
CA PHE A 62 7.87 -6.53 4.16
C PHE A 62 8.57 -7.62 3.36
N ASP A 63 8.45 -7.56 2.03
CA ASP A 63 9.09 -8.51 1.12
C ASP A 63 10.44 -8.01 0.62
N SER A 64 10.71 -6.70 0.73
CA SER A 64 11.98 -6.10 0.31
C SER A 64 12.42 -4.96 1.25
N LYS A 65 13.75 -4.84 1.43
CA LYS A 65 14.34 -3.72 2.18
C LYS A 65 14.38 -2.45 1.34
N GLU A 66 14.90 -2.54 0.11
CA GLU A 66 15.14 -1.40 -0.79
C GLU A 66 13.86 -0.84 -1.44
N GLY A 67 12.74 -1.41 -1.19
CA GLY A 67 11.47 -0.89 -1.71
C GLY A 67 10.51 -0.64 -0.57
N GLU A 68 9.92 -1.72 -0.07
CA GLU A 68 8.79 -1.62 0.84
C GLU A 68 9.17 -1.14 2.24
N LEU A 69 10.24 -1.70 2.86
CA LEU A 69 10.66 -1.24 4.19
C LEU A 69 11.15 0.21 4.14
N THR A 70 11.94 0.58 3.12
CA THR A 70 12.38 1.97 2.96
C THR A 70 11.21 2.91 2.74
N LEU A 71 10.20 2.51 1.96
CA LEU A 71 8.99 3.32 1.81
C LEU A 71 8.25 3.48 3.15
N ALA A 72 8.15 2.43 3.96
CA ALA A 72 7.54 2.54 5.29
C ALA A 72 8.28 3.56 6.18
N TRP A 73 9.60 3.65 6.10
CA TRP A 73 10.37 4.70 6.81
C TRP A 73 10.01 6.09 6.32
N VAL A 74 9.90 6.29 5.01
CA VAL A 74 9.46 7.56 4.41
C VAL A 74 8.06 7.91 4.90
N LEU A 75 7.11 6.98 4.85
CA LEU A 75 5.72 7.19 5.28
C LEU A 75 5.60 7.55 6.76
N GLU A 76 6.41 6.94 7.63
CA GLU A 76 6.41 7.25 9.06
C GLU A 76 7.00 8.62 9.38
N SER A 77 7.94 9.12 8.57
CA SER A 77 8.67 10.36 8.81
C SER A 77 8.10 11.57 8.07
N ASP A 78 7.32 11.39 7.01
CA ASP A 78 6.78 12.48 6.19
C ASP A 78 5.53 13.10 6.84
N ASP A 79 5.56 14.40 7.12
CA ASP A 79 4.48 15.10 7.81
C ASP A 79 3.19 15.22 6.98
N ASP A 80 3.29 15.14 5.66
CA ASP A 80 2.12 15.14 4.76
C ASP A 80 1.36 13.81 4.76
N VAL A 81 1.96 12.74 5.29
CA VAL A 81 1.32 11.44 5.45
C VAL A 81 0.56 11.40 6.77
N LEU A 82 -0.76 11.26 6.69
CA LEU A 82 -1.63 11.11 7.86
C LEU A 82 -1.63 9.69 8.38
N ASN A 83 -1.92 8.75 7.50
CA ASN A 83 -1.98 7.31 7.81
C ASN A 83 -1.53 6.48 6.60
N TRP A 84 -1.10 5.25 6.87
CA TRP A 84 -0.84 4.29 5.82
C TRP A 84 -1.27 2.87 6.24
N LEU A 85 -1.61 2.06 5.25
CA LEU A 85 -1.94 0.66 5.40
C LEU A 85 -1.00 -0.16 4.50
N ARG A 86 -0.35 -1.17 5.07
CA ARG A 86 0.15 -2.31 4.32
C ARG A 86 -0.90 -3.42 4.46
N PRO A 87 -1.64 -3.73 3.38
CA PRO A 87 -2.69 -4.73 3.48
C PRO A 87 -2.15 -6.10 3.86
N HIS A 88 -2.89 -6.81 4.66
CA HIS A 88 -2.66 -8.24 4.86
C HIS A 88 -3.07 -9.04 3.62
N PRO A 89 -2.49 -10.23 3.43
CA PRO A 89 -2.97 -11.13 2.41
C PRO A 89 -4.50 -11.33 2.48
N LYS A 90 -5.17 -11.12 1.36
CA LYS A 90 -6.64 -11.20 1.19
C LYS A 90 -7.46 -10.09 1.86
N GLU A 91 -6.83 -9.05 2.38
CA GLU A 91 -7.54 -7.93 3.03
C GLU A 91 -7.96 -6.86 2.02
N PHE A 92 -7.12 -6.58 1.04
CA PHE A 92 -7.38 -5.58 0.01
C PHE A 92 -7.24 -6.20 -1.39
N ASN A 93 -8.34 -6.78 -1.88
CA ASN A 93 -8.33 -7.56 -3.10
C ASN A 93 -8.90 -6.77 -4.28
N ILE A 94 -8.08 -6.55 -5.31
CA ILE A 94 -8.52 -5.97 -6.59
C ILE A 94 -8.50 -7.09 -7.64
N THR A 95 -9.65 -7.48 -8.13
CA THR A 95 -9.74 -8.52 -9.15
C THR A 95 -9.28 -7.99 -10.52
N TYR A 96 -8.40 -8.74 -11.19
CA TYR A 96 -7.95 -8.49 -12.56
C TYR A 96 -7.87 -9.79 -13.36
N ASN A 97 -7.66 -9.72 -14.67
CA ASN A 97 -7.39 -10.84 -15.56
C ASN A 97 -8.14 -12.16 -15.21
N ARG A 98 -9.47 -12.20 -15.37
CA ARG A 98 -10.31 -13.40 -15.19
C ARG A 98 -10.28 -14.02 -13.78
N GLY A 99 -10.21 -13.19 -12.75
CA GLY A 99 -10.32 -13.64 -11.36
C GLY A 99 -9.00 -13.73 -10.60
N HIS A 100 -7.89 -13.33 -11.19
CA HIS A 100 -6.65 -13.13 -10.45
C HIS A 100 -6.82 -11.96 -9.48
N ILE A 101 -6.15 -12.03 -8.34
CA ILE A 101 -6.20 -11.00 -7.31
C ILE A 101 -4.90 -10.20 -7.33
N TYR A 102 -5.04 -8.89 -7.33
CA TYR A 102 -4.00 -7.92 -7.09
C TYR A 102 -4.18 -7.34 -5.69
N GLU A 103 -3.15 -7.42 -4.88
CA GLU A 103 -3.05 -6.80 -3.57
C GLU A 103 -2.00 -5.68 -3.67
N PRO A 104 -2.35 -4.41 -3.42
CA PRO A 104 -1.39 -3.30 -3.47
C PRO A 104 -0.39 -3.40 -2.31
N ASP A 105 0.81 -2.89 -2.50
CA ASP A 105 1.82 -2.88 -1.45
C ASP A 105 1.43 -1.93 -0.30
N PHE A 106 0.89 -0.73 -0.64
CA PHE A 106 0.43 0.23 0.37
C PHE A 106 -0.82 0.99 -0.07
N VAL A 107 -1.56 1.47 0.93
CA VAL A 107 -2.55 2.53 0.78
C VAL A 107 -2.12 3.67 1.69
N VAL A 108 -1.95 4.87 1.16
CA VAL A 108 -1.41 6.02 1.89
C VAL A 108 -2.41 7.16 1.87
N GLU A 109 -2.73 7.70 3.03
CA GLU A 109 -3.65 8.81 3.19
C GLU A 109 -2.89 10.10 3.49
N THR A 110 -3.14 11.14 2.69
CA THR A 110 -2.73 12.52 2.93
C THR A 110 -3.96 13.38 3.24
N GLU A 111 -3.78 14.68 3.44
CA GLU A 111 -4.90 15.58 3.75
C GLU A 111 -6.02 15.53 2.67
N GLN A 112 -5.64 15.46 1.40
CA GLN A 112 -6.59 15.59 0.30
C GLN A 112 -6.76 14.32 -0.55
N ILE A 113 -5.78 13.45 -0.58
CA ILE A 113 -5.69 12.34 -1.52
C ILE A 113 -5.39 11.04 -0.78
N ILE A 114 -5.94 9.95 -1.26
CA ILE A 114 -5.56 8.58 -0.89
C ILE A 114 -4.80 7.98 -2.07
N TYR A 115 -3.62 7.47 -1.82
CA TYR A 115 -2.77 6.84 -2.82
C TYR A 115 -2.79 5.33 -2.69
N LEU A 116 -3.05 4.65 -3.80
CA LEU A 116 -2.83 3.21 -3.96
C LEU A 116 -1.42 3.03 -4.52
N VAL A 117 -0.53 2.43 -3.76
CA VAL A 117 0.90 2.42 -4.05
C VAL A 117 1.40 1.01 -4.33
N GLU A 118 2.14 0.88 -5.42
CA GLU A 118 2.88 -0.31 -5.80
C GLU A 118 4.36 0.04 -5.93
N VAL A 119 5.23 -0.73 -5.29
CA VAL A 119 6.69 -0.61 -5.41
C VAL A 119 7.22 -1.80 -6.19
N LYS A 120 8.00 -1.57 -7.25
CA LYS A 120 8.45 -2.66 -8.11
C LYS A 120 9.92 -2.54 -8.48
N GLY A 121 10.62 -3.69 -8.47
CA GLY A 121 11.97 -3.78 -8.99
C GLY A 121 12.02 -3.45 -10.49
N GLU A 122 13.10 -2.80 -10.92
CA GLU A 122 13.28 -2.34 -12.29
C GLU A 122 13.23 -3.44 -13.34
N ASP A 123 13.66 -4.64 -12.98
CA ASP A 123 13.62 -5.84 -13.81
C ASP A 123 12.20 -6.33 -14.15
N LYS A 124 11.21 -5.84 -13.40
CA LYS A 124 9.80 -6.26 -13.53
C LYS A 124 8.86 -5.19 -14.11
N LEU A 125 9.36 -4.00 -14.40
CA LEU A 125 8.52 -2.89 -14.87
C LEU A 125 7.78 -3.19 -16.18
N ASN A 126 8.37 -4.03 -17.04
CA ASN A 126 7.81 -4.42 -18.33
C ASN A 126 7.15 -5.82 -18.33
N ASP A 127 6.99 -6.44 -17.17
CA ASP A 127 6.30 -7.72 -17.04
C ASP A 127 4.81 -7.55 -17.39
N PRO A 128 4.25 -8.37 -18.30
CA PRO A 128 2.84 -8.26 -18.71
C PRO A 128 1.85 -8.34 -17.55
N ASP A 129 2.14 -9.15 -16.51
CA ASP A 129 1.29 -9.27 -15.33
C ASP A 129 1.35 -7.99 -14.49
N VAL A 130 2.53 -7.39 -14.34
CA VAL A 130 2.73 -6.10 -13.65
C VAL A 130 1.99 -4.98 -14.38
N ILE A 131 2.07 -4.95 -15.72
CA ILE A 131 1.33 -3.97 -16.55
C ILE A 131 -0.18 -4.14 -16.36
N ALA A 132 -0.68 -5.38 -16.32
CA ALA A 132 -2.10 -5.65 -16.12
C ALA A 132 -2.57 -5.21 -14.72
N LYS A 133 -1.78 -5.46 -13.66
CA LYS A 133 -2.04 -4.99 -12.29
C LYS A 133 -2.05 -3.45 -12.22
N LYS A 134 -1.06 -2.80 -12.82
CA LYS A 134 -0.97 -1.34 -12.92
C LYS A 134 -2.24 -0.76 -13.56
N LYS A 135 -2.61 -1.24 -14.74
CA LYS A 135 -3.84 -0.81 -15.42
C LYS A 135 -5.07 -0.97 -14.52
N ARG A 136 -5.16 -2.07 -13.80
CA ARG A 136 -6.29 -2.33 -12.91
C ARG A 136 -6.27 -1.43 -11.69
N GLY A 137 -5.11 -1.14 -11.11
CA GLY A 137 -4.94 -0.19 -10.01
C GLY A 137 -5.40 1.22 -10.40
N ILE A 138 -5.05 1.70 -11.60
CA ILE A 138 -5.52 2.98 -12.14
C ILE A 138 -7.05 2.99 -12.24
N GLN A 139 -7.66 1.98 -12.85
CA GLN A 139 -9.12 1.86 -12.98
C GLN A 139 -9.83 1.84 -11.62
N TYR A 140 -9.22 1.18 -10.62
CA TYR A 140 -9.73 1.19 -9.26
C TYR A 140 -9.75 2.60 -8.67
N CYS A 141 -8.63 3.32 -8.77
CA CYS A 141 -8.52 4.69 -8.26
C CYS A 141 -9.50 5.65 -8.95
N GLU A 142 -9.69 5.54 -10.27
CA GLU A 142 -10.70 6.31 -11.00
C GLU A 142 -12.12 6.04 -10.51
N ALA A 143 -12.46 4.76 -10.28
CA ALA A 143 -13.78 4.39 -9.79
C ALA A 143 -14.01 4.88 -8.36
N ALA A 144 -13.03 4.70 -7.47
CA ALA A 144 -13.06 5.17 -6.09
C ALA A 144 -13.15 6.71 -6.02
N SER A 145 -12.43 7.43 -6.88
CA SER A 145 -12.49 8.89 -6.97
C SER A 145 -13.87 9.40 -7.44
N ARG A 146 -14.45 8.75 -8.45
CA ARG A 146 -15.83 9.12 -8.90
C ARG A 146 -16.85 8.95 -7.78
N TRP A 147 -16.77 7.83 -7.07
CA TRP A 147 -17.65 7.60 -5.92
C TRP A 147 -17.35 8.58 -4.79
N GLY A 148 -16.08 8.81 -4.47
CA GLY A 148 -15.63 9.72 -3.42
C GLY A 148 -16.15 11.14 -3.66
N LYS A 149 -16.00 11.66 -4.89
CA LYS A 149 -16.50 12.99 -5.26
C LYS A 149 -18.00 13.13 -5.03
N ALA A 150 -18.78 12.09 -5.36
CA ALA A 150 -20.23 12.10 -5.17
C ALA A 150 -20.67 12.03 -3.70
N ASN A 151 -19.80 11.53 -2.80
CA ASN A 151 -20.11 11.26 -1.40
C ASN A 151 -19.26 12.05 -0.39
N GLY A 152 -18.50 13.05 -0.85
CA GLY A 152 -17.69 13.91 0.03
C GLY A 152 -16.44 13.24 0.60
N TYR A 153 -15.88 12.27 -0.10
CA TYR A 153 -14.63 11.61 0.26
C TYR A 153 -13.46 12.08 -0.61
N LYS A 154 -12.23 11.73 -0.19
CA LYS A 154 -10.99 12.07 -0.88
C LYS A 154 -10.88 11.42 -2.25
N GLU A 155 -10.13 12.05 -3.13
CA GLU A 155 -9.70 11.49 -4.41
C GLU A 155 -8.70 10.36 -4.19
N TRP A 156 -8.72 9.35 -5.07
CA TRP A 156 -7.75 8.26 -5.11
C TRP A 156 -6.82 8.42 -6.30
N ARG A 157 -5.53 8.17 -6.09
CA ARG A 157 -4.52 8.16 -7.16
C ARG A 157 -3.65 6.93 -7.08
N TYR A 158 -3.22 6.44 -8.22
CA TYR A 158 -2.33 5.30 -8.32
C TYR A 158 -0.87 5.76 -8.42
N LEU A 159 0.01 5.17 -7.60
CA LEU A 159 1.45 5.37 -7.66
C LEU A 159 2.15 4.06 -8.03
N PHE A 160 3.02 4.13 -9.02
CA PHE A 160 3.86 3.03 -9.42
C PHE A 160 5.33 3.44 -9.30
N ILE A 161 5.98 3.03 -8.22
CA ILE A 161 7.30 3.53 -7.83
C ILE A 161 8.36 2.46 -8.09
N PRO A 162 9.37 2.72 -8.95
CA PRO A 162 10.54 1.86 -9.06
C PRO A 162 11.29 1.81 -7.72
N SER A 163 11.66 0.62 -7.24
CA SER A 163 12.21 0.43 -5.88
C SER A 163 13.46 1.26 -5.60
N LYS A 164 14.34 1.44 -6.60
CA LYS A 164 15.56 2.26 -6.48
C LYS A 164 15.30 3.77 -6.35
N GLN A 165 14.10 4.22 -6.62
CA GLN A 165 13.71 5.62 -6.45
C GLN A 165 13.25 5.92 -5.02
N VAL A 166 13.00 4.90 -4.22
CA VAL A 166 12.64 5.03 -2.82
C VAL A 166 13.91 5.13 -1.98
N LEU A 167 14.30 6.34 -1.62
CA LEU A 167 15.47 6.60 -0.77
C LEU A 167 15.02 6.95 0.65
N PRO A 168 15.83 6.64 1.70
CA PRO A 168 15.45 6.92 3.08
C PRO A 168 15.16 8.39 3.40
N ASN A 169 15.71 9.30 2.59
CA ASN A 169 15.52 10.75 2.71
C ASN A 169 14.55 11.33 1.67
N SER A 170 13.81 10.49 0.95
CA SER A 170 12.77 10.95 0.03
C SER A 170 11.60 11.56 0.81
N SER A 171 10.93 12.55 0.20
CA SER A 171 9.59 12.95 0.60
C SER A 171 8.56 12.09 -0.14
N PHE A 172 7.53 11.64 0.57
CA PHE A 172 6.43 10.91 -0.06
C PHE A 172 5.73 11.76 -1.13
N MET A 173 5.55 13.05 -0.89
CA MET A 173 4.92 13.94 -1.86
C MET A 173 5.76 14.15 -3.12
N GLN A 174 7.10 14.11 -3.03
CA GLN A 174 7.95 14.12 -4.21
C GLN A 174 7.79 12.82 -5.01
N LEU A 175 7.78 11.67 -4.35
CA LEU A 175 7.52 10.38 -4.99
C LEU A 175 6.13 10.38 -5.65
N ALA A 176 5.12 10.87 -4.96
CA ALA A 176 3.77 10.99 -5.50
C ALA A 176 3.73 11.88 -6.75
N HIS A 177 4.41 13.03 -6.73
CA HIS A 177 4.48 13.93 -7.89
C HIS A 177 5.17 13.29 -9.10
N CYS A 178 6.25 12.53 -8.87
CA CYS A 178 7.04 11.93 -9.94
C CYS A 178 6.42 10.66 -10.53
N PHE A 179 5.69 9.89 -9.74
CA PHE A 179 5.27 8.52 -10.09
C PHE A 179 3.77 8.27 -10.06
N GLN A 180 2.94 9.32 -9.91
CA GLN A 180 1.51 9.15 -10.09
C GLN A 180 1.18 8.81 -11.55
N GLU A 181 0.29 7.86 -11.71
CA GLU A 181 -0.24 7.43 -12.99
C GLU A 181 -1.69 7.94 -13.14
N LEU A 182 -1.97 8.51 -14.29
CA LEU A 182 -3.29 9.08 -14.66
C LEU A 182 -4.05 8.13 -15.57
#